data_9a2caac3faafdcd15005895ebec252c3
#
_entry.id   9a2caac3faafdcd15005895ebec252c3
#
_cell.length_a   1.000
_cell.length_b   1.000
_cell.length_c   1.000
_cell.angle_alpha   90.00
_cell.angle_beta   90.00
_cell.angle_gamma   90.00
#
_symmetry.space_group_name_H-M   'P 1'
#
loop_
_entity.id
_entity.type
_entity.pdbx_description
1 polymer ?
#
loop_
_entity_poly.entity_id
_entity_poly.type
_entity_poly.pdbx_seq_one_letter_code
_entity_poly.pdbx_strand_id
1 'polypeptide(L)'
;MEQTNLLNQTALLFEGGGMRASYTSGMVVALLEAGIHAPFVAGISAGASNTANYLSHDGPRARESFTDFAADPKFGDWRTFLRGKGLFHAEYIYERAGQPGMPLQFDWDTFQNNPAEFRVGGFDIVSGDTVWWGNADTPTMPELMRTVRASSTMPIVMPPVEIHGRIYVDGALGTDGGVPLSVAEEQGYERFLVVLTREREYLKKPEKFPKFYRAYFRKYPAVADALLSRWWRYNRTKEKLFELQREGKAYLFIPEVMPVANGERDVAKLSASHEQGLAQARREIPQIKTFLGLP
;
A
#
# COMPACT_ATOMS: atom_id res chain seq x y z
N MET A 1 36.50 11.95 2.10
CA MET A 1 35.09 12.06 2.52
C MET A 1 34.42 10.79 2.01
N GLU A 2 34.09 9.87 2.90
CA GLU A 2 33.28 8.69 2.56
C GLU A 2 31.98 9.22 1.96
N GLN A 3 31.63 8.74 0.76
CA GLN A 3 30.33 8.98 0.16
C GLN A 3 29.30 8.33 1.09
N THR A 4 28.61 9.15 1.87
CA THR A 4 27.54 8.68 2.74
C THR A 4 26.48 8.06 1.85
N ASN A 5 26.28 6.74 1.98
CA ASN A 5 25.26 6.04 1.23
C ASN A 5 23.88 6.51 1.72
N LEU A 6 23.25 7.41 0.96
CA LEU A 6 21.96 8.02 1.29
C LEU A 6 20.81 7.01 1.32
N LEU A 7 21.00 5.82 0.74
CA LEU A 7 20.02 4.74 0.82
C LEU A 7 19.70 4.37 2.28
N ASN A 8 20.72 4.27 3.13
CA ASN A 8 20.53 3.90 4.55
C ASN A 8 19.79 4.99 5.36
N GLN A 9 19.62 6.17 4.80
CA GLN A 9 18.91 7.30 5.42
C GLN A 9 17.53 7.53 4.77
N THR A 10 17.14 6.71 3.80
CA THR A 10 15.94 6.90 3.00
C THR A 10 14.92 5.80 3.28
N ALA A 11 13.71 6.19 3.65
CA ALA A 11 12.56 5.28 3.76
C ALA A 11 11.88 5.10 2.40
N LEU A 12 11.48 3.88 2.07
CA LEU A 12 10.63 3.55 0.91
C LEU A 12 9.18 3.45 1.34
N LEU A 13 8.32 4.26 0.72
CA LEU A 13 6.92 4.40 1.11
C LEU A 13 5.98 4.08 -0.06
N PHE A 14 5.05 3.15 0.15
CA PHE A 14 4.05 2.75 -0.83
C PHE A 14 2.65 3.26 -0.46
N GLU A 15 2.09 4.14 -1.28
CA GLU A 15 0.70 4.63 -1.14
C GLU A 15 -0.32 3.53 -1.39
N GLY A 16 -1.46 3.58 -0.67
CA GLY A 16 -2.63 2.76 -0.93
C GLY A 16 -3.37 3.16 -2.21
N GLY A 17 -3.95 2.18 -2.90
CA GLY A 17 -4.59 2.49 -4.18
C GLY A 17 -5.51 1.43 -4.76
N GLY A 18 -5.75 0.31 -4.09
CA GLY A 18 -6.46 -0.83 -4.67
C GLY A 18 -5.79 -1.27 -5.97
N MET A 19 -6.57 -1.50 -7.02
CA MET A 19 -6.04 -1.99 -8.31
C MET A 19 -5.18 -0.96 -9.08
N ARG A 20 -5.11 0.31 -8.64
CA ARG A 20 -4.11 1.25 -9.16
C ARG A 20 -2.67 0.81 -8.84
N ALA A 21 -2.52 -0.08 -7.87
CA ALA A 21 -1.24 -0.70 -7.57
C ALA A 21 -0.71 -1.61 -8.70
N SER A 22 -1.52 -1.92 -9.72
CA SER A 22 -0.99 -2.51 -10.96
C SER A 22 0.10 -1.62 -11.58
N TYR A 23 -0.07 -0.31 -11.55
CA TYR A 23 0.97 0.64 -12.00
C TYR A 23 2.19 0.63 -11.07
N THR A 24 1.97 0.72 -9.77
CA THR A 24 3.06 0.82 -8.79
C THR A 24 3.77 -0.51 -8.52
N SER A 25 3.18 -1.65 -8.88
CA SER A 25 3.89 -2.94 -8.91
C SER A 25 5.02 -2.94 -9.92
N GLY A 26 4.92 -2.15 -10.99
CA GLY A 26 6.03 -1.91 -11.92
C GLY A 26 7.23 -1.25 -11.26
N MET A 27 7.02 -0.32 -10.30
CA MET A 27 8.11 0.25 -9.51
C MET A 27 8.74 -0.79 -8.59
N VAL A 28 7.95 -1.68 -7.96
CA VAL A 28 8.52 -2.79 -7.16
C VAL A 28 9.47 -3.63 -8.02
N VAL A 29 9.03 -4.04 -9.21
CA VAL A 29 9.87 -4.81 -10.14
C VAL A 29 11.14 -4.05 -10.51
N ALA A 30 11.03 -2.78 -10.90
CA ALA A 30 12.18 -1.97 -11.31
C ALA A 30 13.20 -1.76 -10.18
N LEU A 31 12.75 -1.56 -8.93
CA LEU A 31 13.64 -1.45 -7.78
C LEU A 31 14.41 -2.75 -7.53
N LEU A 32 13.73 -3.91 -7.62
CA LEU A 32 14.34 -5.23 -7.45
C LEU A 32 15.34 -5.52 -8.59
N GLU A 33 14.98 -5.25 -9.85
CA GLU A 33 15.88 -5.36 -11.00
C GLU A 33 17.14 -4.49 -10.86
N ALA A 34 16.99 -3.32 -10.28
CA ALA A 34 18.11 -2.38 -10.06
C ALA A 34 18.95 -2.71 -8.81
N GLY A 35 18.59 -3.74 -8.03
CA GLY A 35 19.27 -4.11 -6.78
C GLY A 35 19.15 -3.03 -5.69
N ILE A 36 18.06 -2.27 -5.67
CA ILE A 36 17.80 -1.22 -4.67
C ILE A 36 17.02 -1.85 -3.51
N HIS A 37 17.65 -1.94 -2.34
CA HIS A 37 17.10 -2.57 -1.12
C HIS A 37 17.07 -1.55 0.03
N ALA A 38 15.90 -0.96 0.28
CA ALA A 38 15.71 0.05 1.32
C ALA A 38 15.75 -0.57 2.74
N PRO A 39 16.37 0.10 3.72
CA PRO A 39 16.48 -0.40 5.10
C PRO A 39 15.15 -0.30 5.87
N PHE A 40 14.24 0.54 5.41
CA PHE A 40 12.90 0.71 5.98
C PHE A 40 11.86 0.84 4.87
N VAL A 41 10.78 0.09 4.98
CA VAL A 41 9.69 0.10 4.01
C VAL A 41 8.35 0.23 4.72
N ALA A 42 7.49 1.13 4.27
CA ALA A 42 6.14 1.22 4.82
C ALA A 42 5.08 1.25 3.71
N GLY A 43 3.93 0.64 4.00
CA GLY A 43 2.81 0.58 3.07
C GLY A 43 1.45 0.57 3.73
N ILE A 44 0.47 1.08 3.00
CA ILE A 44 -0.94 1.08 3.40
C ILE A 44 -1.79 0.47 2.29
N SER A 45 -2.77 -0.39 2.66
CA SER A 45 -3.70 -0.99 1.68
C SER A 45 -2.95 -1.77 0.59
N ALA A 46 -3.18 -1.50 -0.68
CA ALA A 46 -2.40 -2.08 -1.77
C ALA A 46 -0.88 -1.80 -1.65
N GLY A 47 -0.49 -0.69 -1.01
CA GLY A 47 0.89 -0.40 -0.66
C GLY A 47 1.48 -1.39 0.36
N ALA A 48 0.66 -1.93 1.27
CA ALA A 48 1.10 -3.00 2.18
C ALA A 48 1.42 -4.30 1.42
N SER A 49 0.64 -4.61 0.38
CA SER A 49 0.95 -5.74 -0.52
C SER A 49 2.24 -5.51 -1.30
N ASN A 50 2.46 -4.29 -1.81
CA ASN A 50 3.72 -3.93 -2.47
C ASN A 50 4.91 -4.00 -1.51
N THR A 51 4.74 -3.60 -0.23
CA THR A 51 5.76 -3.76 0.81
C THR A 51 6.11 -5.24 1.00
N ALA A 52 5.12 -6.12 1.12
CA ALA A 52 5.35 -7.55 1.27
C ALA A 52 6.07 -8.16 0.04
N ASN A 53 5.61 -7.81 -1.17
CA ASN A 53 6.23 -8.29 -2.42
C ASN A 53 7.65 -7.78 -2.61
N TYR A 54 7.92 -6.53 -2.25
CA TYR A 54 9.26 -5.95 -2.31
C TYR A 54 10.22 -6.63 -1.34
N LEU A 55 9.79 -6.86 -0.10
CA LEU A 55 10.63 -7.48 0.93
C LEU A 55 10.83 -8.99 0.74
N SER A 56 9.92 -9.67 0.06
CA SER A 56 10.11 -11.07 -0.39
C SER A 56 10.90 -11.18 -1.68
N HIS A 57 11.38 -10.05 -2.26
CA HIS A 57 12.11 -9.98 -3.52
C HIS A 57 11.35 -10.63 -4.71
N ASP A 58 10.01 -10.67 -4.64
CA ASP A 58 9.17 -11.37 -5.62
C ASP A 58 8.53 -10.41 -6.63
N GLY A 59 9.29 -10.04 -7.65
CA GLY A 59 8.83 -9.21 -8.75
C GLY A 59 7.68 -9.84 -9.55
N PRO A 60 7.74 -11.12 -9.93
CA PRO A 60 6.63 -11.83 -10.57
C PRO A 60 5.34 -11.75 -9.75
N ARG A 61 5.38 -12.03 -8.46
CA ARG A 61 4.23 -11.93 -7.57
C ARG A 61 3.70 -10.49 -7.44
N ALA A 62 4.59 -9.50 -7.41
CA ALA A 62 4.19 -8.09 -7.38
C ALA A 62 3.33 -7.73 -8.60
N ARG A 63 3.71 -8.21 -9.80
CA ARG A 63 2.91 -8.07 -11.02
C ARG A 63 1.59 -8.84 -10.91
N GLU A 64 1.67 -10.14 -10.66
CA GLU A 64 0.51 -11.05 -10.70
C GLU A 64 -0.58 -10.66 -9.71
N SER A 65 -0.22 -10.21 -8.51
CA SER A 65 -1.15 -9.78 -7.45
C SER A 65 -2.11 -8.67 -7.90
N PHE A 66 -1.70 -7.84 -8.86
CA PHE A 66 -2.47 -6.69 -9.34
C PHE A 66 -2.84 -6.77 -10.83
N THR A 67 -2.60 -7.92 -11.48
CA THR A 67 -2.94 -8.15 -12.89
C THR A 67 -3.75 -9.44 -13.05
N ASP A 68 -3.08 -10.55 -13.35
CA ASP A 68 -3.71 -11.82 -13.74
C ASP A 68 -4.59 -12.42 -12.64
N PHE A 69 -4.23 -12.21 -11.36
CA PHE A 69 -5.00 -12.70 -10.21
C PHE A 69 -6.40 -12.08 -10.09
N ALA A 70 -6.65 -10.93 -10.73
CA ALA A 70 -7.99 -10.34 -10.78
C ALA A 70 -9.01 -11.21 -11.54
N ALA A 71 -8.53 -12.14 -12.38
CA ALA A 71 -9.37 -13.13 -13.08
C ALA A 71 -9.68 -14.39 -12.26
N ASP A 72 -9.05 -14.57 -11.08
CA ASP A 72 -9.32 -15.73 -10.24
C ASP A 72 -10.82 -15.76 -9.85
N PRO A 73 -11.54 -16.89 -10.08
CA PRO A 73 -12.97 -17.00 -9.77
C PRO A 73 -13.31 -16.75 -8.30
N LYS A 74 -12.33 -16.88 -7.41
CA LYS A 74 -12.50 -16.65 -5.97
C LYS A 74 -12.11 -15.23 -5.52
N PHE A 75 -11.65 -14.39 -6.44
CA PHE A 75 -11.23 -13.01 -6.14
C PHE A 75 -12.37 -12.18 -5.51
N GLY A 76 -13.61 -12.50 -5.87
CA GLY A 76 -14.82 -11.90 -5.31
C GLY A 76 -15.71 -11.28 -6.40
N ASP A 77 -17.00 -11.19 -6.10
CA ASP A 77 -18.03 -10.59 -6.94
C ASP A 77 -19.23 -10.15 -6.06
N TRP A 78 -20.34 -9.71 -6.69
CA TRP A 78 -21.55 -9.36 -5.98
C TRP A 78 -22.17 -10.54 -5.19
N ARG A 79 -21.96 -11.80 -5.62
CA ARG A 79 -22.42 -13.01 -4.90
C ARG A 79 -21.59 -13.21 -3.63
N THR A 80 -20.30 -12.92 -3.69
CA THR A 80 -19.39 -12.92 -2.54
C THR A 80 -19.82 -11.87 -1.52
N PHE A 81 -20.22 -10.69 -1.99
CA PHE A 81 -20.77 -9.62 -1.15
C PHE A 81 -22.07 -10.03 -0.46
N LEU A 82 -23.02 -10.61 -1.20
CA LEU A 82 -24.30 -11.11 -0.61
C LEU A 82 -24.09 -12.22 0.43
N ARG A 83 -23.00 -12.97 0.35
CA ARG A 83 -22.62 -13.98 1.35
C ARG A 83 -21.88 -13.40 2.56
N GLY A 84 -21.79 -12.08 2.69
CA GLY A 84 -21.10 -11.39 3.80
C GLY A 84 -19.58 -11.44 3.77
N LYS A 85 -18.97 -11.87 2.65
CA LYS A 85 -17.51 -11.97 2.49
C LYS A 85 -16.88 -10.72 1.85
N GLY A 86 -17.70 -9.71 1.53
CA GLY A 86 -17.27 -8.49 0.84
C GLY A 86 -17.34 -8.60 -0.69
N LEU A 87 -17.21 -7.46 -1.36
CA LEU A 87 -17.13 -7.37 -2.82
C LEU A 87 -15.82 -7.99 -3.35
N PHE A 88 -14.75 -7.90 -2.56
CA PHE A 88 -13.50 -8.62 -2.72
C PHE A 88 -13.40 -9.66 -1.61
N HIS A 89 -13.10 -10.91 -1.96
CA HIS A 89 -12.95 -11.99 -0.98
C HIS A 89 -11.59 -11.88 -0.28
N ALA A 90 -11.47 -10.86 0.58
CA ALA A 90 -10.20 -10.47 1.19
C ALA A 90 -9.49 -11.62 1.93
N GLU A 91 -10.22 -12.47 2.67
CA GLU A 91 -9.63 -13.65 3.33
C GLU A 91 -8.95 -14.59 2.32
N TYR A 92 -9.57 -14.82 1.16
CA TYR A 92 -8.96 -15.65 0.11
C TYR A 92 -7.76 -14.96 -0.50
N ILE A 93 -7.91 -13.69 -0.89
CA ILE A 93 -6.88 -12.90 -1.59
C ILE A 93 -5.60 -12.81 -0.76
N TYR A 94 -5.73 -12.51 0.53
CA TYR A 94 -4.58 -12.21 1.39
C TYR A 94 -4.10 -13.44 2.18
N GLU A 95 -4.99 -14.20 2.81
CA GLU A 95 -4.58 -15.25 3.75
C GLU A 95 -4.46 -16.64 3.10
N ARG A 96 -5.22 -16.92 2.02
CA ARG A 96 -5.24 -18.26 1.40
C ARG A 96 -4.43 -18.34 0.12
N ALA A 97 -4.55 -17.35 -0.77
CA ALA A 97 -3.87 -17.39 -2.07
C ALA A 97 -2.33 -17.38 -1.95
N GLY A 98 -1.79 -16.90 -0.82
CA GLY A 98 -0.36 -16.93 -0.52
C GLY A 98 0.19 -18.23 0.05
N GLN A 99 -0.66 -19.20 0.38
CA GLN A 99 -0.22 -20.48 0.95
C GLN A 99 0.56 -21.33 -0.06
N PRO A 100 1.41 -22.26 0.39
CA PRO A 100 2.13 -23.17 -0.49
C PRO A 100 1.20 -23.89 -1.48
N GLY A 101 1.55 -23.89 -2.76
CA GLY A 101 0.76 -24.50 -3.84
C GLY A 101 -0.49 -23.73 -4.27
N MET A 102 -0.70 -22.54 -3.75
CA MET A 102 -1.80 -21.64 -4.15
C MET A 102 -1.33 -20.64 -5.22
N PRO A 103 -2.28 -19.97 -5.94
CA PRO A 103 -1.94 -19.15 -7.10
C PRO A 103 -0.95 -18.01 -6.86
N LEU A 104 -0.95 -17.40 -5.66
CA LEU A 104 -0.04 -16.32 -5.28
C LEU A 104 0.86 -16.74 -4.11
N GLN A 105 1.46 -17.92 -4.19
CA GLN A 105 2.35 -18.42 -3.14
C GLN A 105 3.36 -17.34 -2.75
N PHE A 106 3.51 -17.13 -1.43
CA PHE A 106 4.38 -16.11 -0.86
C PHE A 106 5.69 -16.72 -0.40
N ASP A 107 6.80 -16.12 -0.79
CA ASP A 107 8.12 -16.50 -0.30
C ASP A 107 8.37 -15.93 1.11
N TRP A 108 7.88 -16.68 2.09
CA TRP A 108 8.02 -16.33 3.50
C TRP A 108 9.49 -16.38 3.95
N ASP A 109 10.27 -17.31 3.46
CA ASP A 109 11.66 -17.49 3.88
C ASP A 109 12.51 -16.29 3.45
N THR A 110 12.36 -15.81 2.23
CA THR A 110 13.02 -14.57 1.78
C THR A 110 12.53 -13.37 2.57
N PHE A 111 11.23 -13.25 2.81
CA PHE A 111 10.66 -12.13 3.57
C PHE A 111 11.18 -12.08 5.00
N GLN A 112 11.11 -13.18 5.76
CA GLN A 112 11.50 -13.20 7.17
C GLN A 112 13.00 -12.99 7.39
N ASN A 113 13.84 -13.36 6.41
CA ASN A 113 15.28 -13.16 6.44
C ASN A 113 15.72 -11.78 5.90
N ASN A 114 14.80 -10.97 5.41
CA ASN A 114 15.10 -9.62 4.95
C ASN A 114 15.47 -8.73 6.15
N PRO A 115 16.63 -8.05 6.14
CA PRO A 115 17.08 -7.24 7.28
C PRO A 115 16.32 -5.91 7.43
N ALA A 116 15.49 -5.53 6.45
CA ALA A 116 14.78 -4.28 6.49
C ALA A 116 13.68 -4.27 7.57
N GLU A 117 13.52 -3.14 8.22
CA GLU A 117 12.34 -2.88 9.03
C GLU A 117 11.17 -2.53 8.12
N PHE A 118 9.96 -2.91 8.53
CA PHE A 118 8.77 -2.50 7.80
C PHE A 118 7.64 -2.04 8.73
N ARG A 119 6.70 -1.31 8.13
CA ARG A 119 5.44 -0.94 8.78
C ARG A 119 4.28 -1.10 7.80
N VAL A 120 3.24 -1.81 8.26
CA VAL A 120 1.94 -1.94 7.59
C VAL A 120 0.91 -1.18 8.41
N GLY A 121 0.22 -0.22 7.79
CA GLY A 121 -0.72 0.66 8.49
C GLY A 121 -2.14 0.13 8.47
N GLY A 122 -2.83 0.17 9.63
CA GLY A 122 -4.25 -0.11 9.78
C GLY A 122 -4.96 0.99 10.56
N PHE A 123 -6.29 0.94 10.59
CA PHE A 123 -7.14 1.86 11.34
C PHE A 123 -8.03 1.11 12.33
N ASP A 124 -7.88 1.38 13.63
CA ASP A 124 -8.73 0.82 14.68
C ASP A 124 -10.10 1.50 14.64
N ILE A 125 -11.16 0.72 14.45
CA ILE A 125 -12.52 1.27 14.28
C ILE A 125 -13.15 1.79 15.58
N VAL A 126 -12.60 1.40 16.73
CA VAL A 126 -13.12 1.78 18.05
C VAL A 126 -12.42 3.03 18.56
N SER A 127 -11.09 3.02 18.61
CA SER A 127 -10.31 4.18 19.10
C SER A 127 -10.17 5.28 18.05
N GLY A 128 -10.17 4.95 16.76
CA GLY A 128 -9.90 5.90 15.68
C GLY A 128 -8.41 6.14 15.46
N ASP A 129 -7.54 5.31 16.03
CA ASP A 129 -6.11 5.45 15.92
C ASP A 129 -5.58 4.77 14.66
N THR A 130 -4.51 5.33 14.10
CA THR A 130 -3.66 4.64 13.13
C THR A 130 -2.78 3.66 13.88
N VAL A 131 -2.75 2.40 13.44
CA VAL A 131 -1.94 1.34 14.02
C VAL A 131 -0.92 0.89 12.99
N TRP A 132 0.32 0.65 13.42
CA TRP A 132 1.40 0.19 12.60
C TRP A 132 1.92 -1.15 13.08
N TRP A 133 1.88 -2.15 12.20
CA TRP A 133 2.43 -3.48 12.45
C TRP A 133 3.79 -3.61 11.75
N GLY A 134 4.75 -4.16 12.45
CA GLY A 134 6.10 -4.40 11.94
C GLY A 134 6.58 -5.82 12.19
N ASN A 135 7.91 -6.03 12.12
CA ASN A 135 8.54 -7.34 12.25
C ASN A 135 8.14 -8.07 13.54
N ALA A 136 8.08 -7.36 14.67
CA ALA A 136 7.73 -7.95 15.97
C ALA A 136 6.25 -8.38 16.08
N ASP A 137 5.36 -7.73 15.32
CA ASP A 137 3.92 -7.97 15.37
C ASP A 137 3.47 -9.10 14.42
N THR A 138 4.38 -9.52 13.52
CA THR A 138 4.07 -10.47 12.44
C THR A 138 5.12 -11.58 12.36
N PRO A 139 5.35 -12.34 13.45
CA PRO A 139 6.38 -13.38 13.51
C PRO A 139 6.10 -14.59 12.60
N THR A 140 4.89 -14.69 12.03
CA THR A 140 4.50 -15.75 11.11
C THR A 140 3.84 -15.20 9.85
N MET A 141 3.91 -15.95 8.75
CA MET A 141 3.25 -15.60 7.50
C MET A 141 1.73 -15.36 7.67
N PRO A 142 0.94 -16.18 8.40
CA PRO A 142 -0.49 -15.91 8.63
C PRO A 142 -0.74 -14.57 9.33
N GLU A 143 0.09 -14.16 10.29
CA GLU A 143 -0.03 -12.86 10.98
C GLU A 143 0.28 -11.71 10.03
N LEU A 144 1.37 -11.79 9.24
CA LEU A 144 1.66 -10.81 8.21
C LEU A 144 0.49 -10.67 7.23
N MET A 145 -0.01 -11.77 6.68
CA MET A 145 -1.10 -11.74 5.70
C MET A 145 -2.40 -11.18 6.29
N ARG A 146 -2.66 -11.43 7.58
CA ARG A 146 -3.80 -10.85 8.30
C ARG A 146 -3.65 -9.35 8.50
N THR A 147 -2.46 -8.85 8.81
CA THR A 147 -2.22 -7.39 8.91
C THR A 147 -2.32 -6.71 7.55
N VAL A 148 -1.79 -7.31 6.47
CA VAL A 148 -1.94 -6.82 5.11
C VAL A 148 -3.43 -6.78 4.69
N ARG A 149 -4.19 -7.81 5.04
CA ARG A 149 -5.65 -7.84 4.85
C ARG A 149 -6.34 -6.72 5.62
N ALA A 150 -6.03 -6.53 6.90
CA ALA A 150 -6.60 -5.46 7.72
C ALA A 150 -6.32 -4.09 7.11
N SER A 151 -5.05 -3.86 6.72
CA SER A 151 -4.61 -2.64 6.03
C SER A 151 -5.37 -2.36 4.73
N SER A 152 -5.87 -3.40 4.06
CA SER A 152 -6.54 -3.32 2.74
C SER A 152 -8.07 -3.45 2.83
N THR A 153 -8.62 -3.54 4.03
CA THR A 153 -10.06 -3.77 4.24
C THR A 153 -10.85 -2.46 4.11
N MET A 154 -11.36 -2.19 2.92
CA MET A 154 -12.20 -1.01 2.68
C MET A 154 -13.52 -1.10 3.43
N PRO A 155 -13.88 -0.08 4.26
CA PRO A 155 -15.17 -0.04 4.93
C PRO A 155 -16.35 -0.18 3.96
N ILE A 156 -17.45 -0.78 4.44
CA ILE A 156 -18.70 -1.07 3.71
C ILE A 156 -18.55 -2.24 2.72
N VAL A 157 -17.48 -2.28 1.93
CA VAL A 157 -17.34 -3.25 0.83
C VAL A 157 -16.59 -4.53 1.24
N MET A 158 -15.93 -4.50 2.41
CA MET A 158 -15.25 -5.67 2.99
C MET A 158 -15.56 -5.78 4.49
N PRO A 159 -15.67 -7.01 5.04
CA PRO A 159 -15.84 -7.19 6.48
C PRO A 159 -14.56 -6.76 7.23
N PRO A 160 -14.69 -6.04 8.36
CA PRO A 160 -13.55 -5.67 9.20
C PRO A 160 -12.76 -6.89 9.68
N VAL A 161 -11.50 -6.67 10.04
CA VAL A 161 -10.58 -7.74 10.47
C VAL A 161 -10.31 -7.62 11.95
N GLU A 162 -10.49 -8.71 12.67
CA GLU A 162 -10.11 -8.81 14.08
C GLU A 162 -8.68 -9.32 14.23
N ILE A 163 -7.85 -8.59 15.00
CA ILE A 163 -6.49 -8.96 15.39
C ILE A 163 -6.35 -8.72 16.89
N HIS A 164 -6.05 -9.75 17.66
CA HIS A 164 -5.86 -9.69 19.12
C HIS A 164 -7.01 -8.97 19.86
N GLY A 165 -8.27 -9.27 19.49
CA GLY A 165 -9.47 -8.72 20.13
C GLY A 165 -9.80 -7.27 19.74
N ARG A 166 -9.03 -6.65 18.83
CA ARG A 166 -9.32 -5.33 18.26
C ARG A 166 -9.73 -5.43 16.80
N ILE A 167 -10.53 -4.49 16.33
CA ILE A 167 -11.14 -4.56 14.99
C ILE A 167 -10.58 -3.43 14.11
N TYR A 168 -10.12 -3.81 12.92
CA TYR A 168 -9.40 -2.92 12.01
C TYR A 168 -10.03 -2.86 10.62
N VAL A 169 -9.81 -1.73 9.98
CA VAL A 169 -10.10 -1.47 8.56
C VAL A 169 -8.90 -0.79 7.90
N ASP A 170 -9.05 -0.45 6.61
CA ASP A 170 -8.01 0.12 5.76
C ASP A 170 -7.27 1.29 6.42
N GLY A 171 -5.94 1.19 6.47
CA GLY A 171 -5.05 2.19 7.04
C GLY A 171 -5.09 3.55 6.35
N ALA A 172 -5.67 3.63 5.16
CA ALA A 172 -5.91 4.91 4.49
C ALA A 172 -6.91 5.83 5.22
N LEU A 173 -7.62 5.32 6.23
CA LEU A 173 -8.40 6.13 7.16
C LEU A 173 -7.55 6.79 8.26
N GLY A 174 -6.29 6.41 8.39
CA GLY A 174 -5.35 6.94 9.38
C GLY A 174 -4.86 8.36 9.07
N THR A 175 -3.83 8.76 9.82
CA THR A 175 -3.29 10.13 9.92
C THR A 175 -2.95 10.74 8.56
N ASP A 176 -2.34 9.98 7.66
CA ASP A 176 -1.80 10.49 6.38
C ASP A 176 -2.73 10.25 5.18
N GLY A 177 -3.97 9.76 5.42
CA GLY A 177 -4.96 9.57 4.37
C GLY A 177 -4.64 8.48 3.34
N GLY A 178 -3.55 7.71 3.51
CA GLY A 178 -3.17 6.58 2.67
C GLY A 178 -1.72 6.56 2.19
N VAL A 179 -0.90 7.54 2.58
CA VAL A 179 0.56 7.57 2.35
C VAL A 179 1.26 7.40 3.70
N PRO A 180 2.14 6.42 3.92
CA PRO A 180 2.72 6.13 5.23
C PRO A 180 3.91 7.05 5.57
N LEU A 181 3.69 8.39 5.55
CA LEU A 181 4.76 9.37 5.78
C LEU A 181 5.08 9.53 7.26
N SER A 182 4.05 9.72 8.11
CA SER A 182 4.25 10.00 9.54
C SER A 182 5.03 8.91 10.25
N VAL A 183 4.75 7.64 9.95
CA VAL A 183 5.46 6.52 10.59
C VAL A 183 6.96 6.51 10.25
N ALA A 184 7.34 6.88 9.04
CA ALA A 184 8.75 6.96 8.67
C ALA A 184 9.45 8.15 9.37
N GLU A 185 8.77 9.29 9.51
CA GLU A 185 9.25 10.43 10.30
C GLU A 185 9.41 10.08 11.79
N GLU A 186 8.44 9.35 12.37
CA GLU A 186 8.49 8.85 13.75
C GLU A 186 9.65 7.87 13.99
N GLN A 187 10.08 7.14 12.95
CA GLN A 187 11.28 6.29 12.97
C GLN A 187 12.58 7.07 12.73
N GLY A 188 12.51 8.40 12.60
CA GLY A 188 13.67 9.27 12.44
C GLY A 188 14.19 9.41 11.01
N TYR A 189 13.45 8.95 10.00
CA TYR A 189 13.81 9.16 8.60
C TYR A 189 13.51 10.60 8.15
N GLU A 190 14.46 11.22 7.47
CA GLU A 190 14.33 12.57 6.92
C GLU A 190 14.36 12.57 5.37
N ARG A 191 14.60 11.41 4.76
CA ARG A 191 14.62 11.23 3.30
C ARG A 191 13.63 10.13 2.90
N PHE A 192 12.94 10.34 1.77
CA PHE A 192 11.83 9.48 1.37
C PHE A 192 11.85 9.18 -0.13
N LEU A 193 11.79 7.91 -0.49
CA LEU A 193 11.39 7.46 -1.82
C LEU A 193 9.91 7.06 -1.73
N VAL A 194 9.02 7.84 -2.33
CA VAL A 194 7.58 7.66 -2.19
C VAL A 194 6.96 7.24 -3.52
N VAL A 195 6.25 6.12 -3.50
CA VAL A 195 5.58 5.56 -4.66
C VAL A 195 4.08 5.87 -4.55
N LEU A 196 3.63 6.83 -5.35
CA LEU A 196 2.25 7.33 -5.34
C LEU A 196 1.38 6.60 -6.37
N THR A 197 0.08 6.53 -6.10
CA THR A 197 -0.93 5.87 -6.95
C THR A 197 -1.86 6.87 -7.64
N ARG A 198 -1.54 8.16 -7.59
CA ARG A 198 -2.30 9.25 -8.23
C ARG A 198 -1.38 10.23 -8.92
N GLU A 199 -1.88 10.80 -10.00
CA GLU A 199 -1.21 11.83 -10.77
C GLU A 199 -0.92 13.09 -9.93
N ARG A 200 -0.01 13.93 -10.40
CA ARG A 200 0.47 15.11 -9.68
C ARG A 200 -0.64 16.09 -9.33
N GLU A 201 -1.58 16.33 -10.23
CA GLU A 201 -2.65 17.30 -10.09
C GLU A 201 -3.87 16.77 -9.31
N TYR A 202 -3.87 15.47 -8.99
CA TYR A 202 -5.00 14.88 -8.28
C TYR A 202 -5.18 15.50 -6.89
N LEU A 203 -6.38 15.99 -6.63
CA LEU A 203 -6.84 16.40 -5.31
C LEU A 203 -8.03 15.54 -4.89
N LYS A 204 -7.93 14.97 -3.71
CA LYS A 204 -9.02 14.17 -3.15
C LYS A 204 -10.16 15.10 -2.75
N LYS A 205 -11.39 14.75 -3.16
CA LYS A 205 -12.58 15.55 -2.87
C LYS A 205 -13.27 15.06 -1.59
N PRO A 206 -14.00 15.94 -0.88
CA PRO A 206 -14.85 15.56 0.25
C PRO A 206 -15.88 14.49 -0.15
N GLU A 207 -16.28 13.67 0.80
CA GLU A 207 -17.35 12.70 0.62
C GLU A 207 -18.71 13.39 0.43
N LYS A 208 -19.50 12.90 -0.53
CA LYS A 208 -20.76 13.56 -0.94
C LYS A 208 -21.92 13.34 0.04
N PHE A 209 -21.88 12.27 0.85
CA PHE A 209 -23.02 11.85 1.68
C PHE A 209 -22.68 11.73 3.16
N PRO A 210 -22.32 12.84 3.85
CA PRO A 210 -21.84 12.77 5.25
C PRO A 210 -22.90 12.20 6.22
N LYS A 211 -24.19 12.49 6.00
CA LYS A 211 -25.28 11.96 6.85
C LYS A 211 -25.40 10.43 6.74
N PHE A 212 -25.18 9.88 5.52
CA PHE A 212 -25.16 8.44 5.32
C PHE A 212 -24.05 7.77 6.11
N TYR A 213 -22.81 8.27 6.01
CA TYR A 213 -21.66 7.70 6.74
C TYR A 213 -21.85 7.76 8.25
N ARG A 214 -22.35 8.89 8.77
CA ARG A 214 -22.64 9.02 10.22
C ARG A 214 -23.74 8.07 10.70
N ALA A 215 -24.79 7.85 9.91
CA ALA A 215 -25.86 6.91 10.22
C ALA A 215 -25.39 5.46 10.12
N TYR A 216 -24.65 5.10 9.08
CA TYR A 216 -24.16 3.76 8.84
C TYR A 216 -23.16 3.33 9.94
N PHE A 217 -22.20 4.20 10.27
CA PHE A 217 -21.17 3.95 11.28
C PHE A 217 -21.54 4.48 12.67
N ARG A 218 -22.84 4.59 13.00
CA ARG A 218 -23.28 5.08 14.32
C ARG A 218 -22.67 4.34 15.52
N LYS A 219 -22.34 3.04 15.34
CA LYS A 219 -21.66 2.19 16.34
C LYS A 219 -20.14 2.47 16.39
N TYR A 220 -19.57 2.94 15.32
CA TYR A 220 -18.14 3.22 15.17
C TYR A 220 -17.93 4.62 14.58
N PRO A 221 -18.25 5.69 15.35
CA PRO A 221 -18.24 7.06 14.83
C PRO A 221 -16.86 7.49 14.33
N ALA A 222 -15.77 6.96 14.92
CA ALA A 222 -14.41 7.20 14.46
C ALA A 222 -14.20 6.86 12.97
N VAL A 223 -14.83 5.79 12.47
CA VAL A 223 -14.77 5.43 11.04
C VAL A 223 -15.46 6.46 10.16
N ALA A 224 -16.65 6.97 10.59
CA ALA A 224 -17.35 8.02 9.85
C ALA A 224 -16.53 9.31 9.79
N ASP A 225 -15.98 9.75 10.93
CA ASP A 225 -15.17 10.97 11.00
C ASP A 225 -13.87 10.82 10.20
N ALA A 226 -13.25 9.63 10.22
CA ALA A 226 -12.08 9.31 9.43
C ALA A 226 -12.36 9.34 7.92
N LEU A 227 -13.48 8.78 7.45
CA LEU A 227 -13.90 8.83 6.04
C LEU A 227 -14.15 10.28 5.60
N LEU A 228 -14.90 11.04 6.41
CA LEU A 228 -15.29 12.41 6.08
C LEU A 228 -14.13 13.41 6.06
N SER A 229 -13.09 13.17 6.85
CA SER A 229 -11.89 14.02 6.92
C SER A 229 -10.72 13.52 6.05
N ARG A 230 -10.80 12.30 5.48
CA ARG A 230 -9.70 11.70 4.70
C ARG A 230 -9.20 12.59 3.56
N TRP A 231 -10.11 13.28 2.86
CA TRP A 231 -9.75 14.15 1.74
C TRP A 231 -8.75 15.24 2.17
N TRP A 232 -8.98 15.85 3.34
CA TRP A 232 -8.13 16.89 3.88
C TRP A 232 -6.76 16.34 4.30
N ARG A 233 -6.74 15.21 5.04
CA ARG A 233 -5.49 14.57 5.49
C ARG A 233 -4.63 14.14 4.29
N TYR A 234 -5.24 13.49 3.30
CA TYR A 234 -4.55 13.08 2.08
C TYR A 234 -3.92 14.26 1.35
N ASN A 235 -4.70 15.34 1.12
CA ASN A 235 -4.20 16.49 0.38
C ASN A 235 -3.08 17.21 1.15
N ARG A 236 -3.21 17.33 2.48
CA ARG A 236 -2.16 17.87 3.34
C ARG A 236 -0.87 17.06 3.29
N THR A 237 -0.96 15.74 3.37
CA THR A 237 0.22 14.86 3.25
C THR A 237 0.86 15.01 1.87
N LYS A 238 0.06 15.08 0.81
CA LYS A 238 0.57 15.29 -0.55
C LYS A 238 1.27 16.64 -0.70
N GLU A 239 0.74 17.71 -0.13
CA GLU A 239 1.37 19.02 -0.10
C GLU A 239 2.75 18.96 0.60
N LYS A 240 2.80 18.33 1.78
CA LYS A 240 4.06 18.11 2.52
C LYS A 240 5.09 17.31 1.68
N LEU A 241 4.65 16.29 0.95
CA LEU A 241 5.53 15.54 0.06
C LEU A 241 6.13 16.42 -1.05
N PHE A 242 5.35 17.34 -1.62
CA PHE A 242 5.85 18.29 -2.61
C PHE A 242 6.83 19.31 -2.00
N GLU A 243 6.64 19.68 -0.75
CA GLU A 243 7.62 20.50 -0.01
C GLU A 243 8.94 19.74 0.17
N LEU A 244 8.86 18.52 0.68
CA LEU A 244 10.04 17.65 0.84
C LEU A 244 10.75 17.38 -0.49
N GLN A 245 10.01 17.25 -1.60
CA GLN A 245 10.59 17.14 -2.94
C GLN A 245 11.35 18.40 -3.33
N ARG A 246 10.79 19.59 -3.09
CA ARG A 246 11.49 20.88 -3.36
C ARG A 246 12.75 21.07 -2.52
N GLU A 247 12.75 20.52 -1.30
CA GLU A 247 13.92 20.53 -0.40
C GLU A 247 14.98 19.48 -0.75
N GLY A 248 14.73 18.62 -1.76
CA GLY A 248 15.63 17.52 -2.11
C GLY A 248 15.60 16.34 -1.10
N LYS A 249 14.62 16.33 -0.20
CA LYS A 249 14.44 15.28 0.82
C LYS A 249 13.54 14.14 0.36
N ALA A 250 12.74 14.33 -0.69
CA ALA A 250 11.90 13.28 -1.23
C ALA A 250 12.10 13.11 -2.74
N TYR A 251 12.14 11.86 -3.18
CA TYR A 251 11.90 11.47 -4.57
C TYR A 251 10.47 10.91 -4.65
N LEU A 252 9.65 11.49 -5.50
CA LEU A 252 8.27 11.08 -5.68
C LEU A 252 8.09 10.39 -7.03
N PHE A 253 7.90 9.08 -7.04
CA PHE A 253 7.39 8.37 -8.20
C PHE A 253 5.90 8.65 -8.32
N ILE A 254 5.53 9.42 -9.31
CA ILE A 254 4.16 9.87 -9.56
C ILE A 254 3.73 9.35 -10.92
N PRO A 255 2.64 8.56 -11.02
CA PRO A 255 2.14 8.12 -12.30
C PRO A 255 1.94 9.29 -13.29
N GLU A 256 2.54 9.20 -14.48
CA GLU A 256 2.33 10.17 -15.55
C GLU A 256 0.86 10.18 -15.99
N VAL A 257 0.28 8.98 -16.06
CA VAL A 257 -1.16 8.73 -16.30
C VAL A 257 -1.58 7.56 -15.43
N MET A 258 -2.72 7.64 -14.77
CA MET A 258 -3.29 6.50 -14.05
C MET A 258 -4.44 5.87 -14.87
N PRO A 259 -4.16 4.80 -15.63
CA PRO A 259 -5.11 4.27 -16.62
C PRO A 259 -6.25 3.47 -16.00
N VAL A 260 -6.17 3.13 -14.71
CA VAL A 260 -7.12 2.23 -14.06
C VAL A 260 -7.75 2.85 -12.80
N ALA A 261 -8.97 2.44 -12.50
CA ALA A 261 -9.67 2.79 -11.27
C ALA A 261 -9.24 1.91 -10.08
N ASN A 262 -9.61 2.33 -8.86
CA ASN A 262 -9.36 1.59 -7.63
C ASN A 262 -9.95 0.17 -7.63
N GLY A 263 -11.07 -0.04 -8.28
CA GLY A 263 -11.78 -1.32 -8.35
C GLY A 263 -11.74 -1.97 -9.74
N GLU A 264 -10.76 -1.62 -10.59
CA GLU A 264 -10.60 -2.22 -11.93
C GLU A 264 -10.44 -3.74 -11.84
N ARG A 265 -11.01 -4.47 -12.80
CA ARG A 265 -10.94 -5.94 -12.86
C ARG A 265 -10.63 -6.47 -14.25
N ASP A 266 -10.55 -5.61 -15.23
CA ASP A 266 -10.14 -5.98 -16.60
C ASP A 266 -8.64 -6.28 -16.60
N VAL A 267 -8.29 -7.56 -16.73
CA VAL A 267 -6.89 -8.05 -16.70
C VAL A 267 -6.04 -7.39 -17.79
N ALA A 268 -6.60 -7.15 -18.98
CA ALA A 268 -5.84 -6.51 -20.06
C ALA A 268 -5.47 -5.06 -19.69
N LYS A 269 -6.41 -4.31 -19.07
CA LYS A 269 -6.14 -2.96 -18.59
C LYS A 269 -5.15 -2.95 -17.41
N LEU A 270 -5.28 -3.90 -16.48
CA LEU A 270 -4.37 -4.02 -15.35
C LEU A 270 -2.96 -4.37 -15.80
N SER A 271 -2.82 -5.30 -16.75
CA SER A 271 -1.52 -5.67 -17.34
C SER A 271 -0.90 -4.50 -18.10
N ALA A 272 -1.69 -3.78 -18.92
CA ALA A 272 -1.22 -2.57 -19.60
C ALA A 272 -0.80 -1.47 -18.61
N SER A 273 -1.51 -1.33 -17.49
CA SER A 273 -1.16 -0.41 -16.41
C SER A 273 0.17 -0.78 -15.76
N HIS A 274 0.40 -2.08 -15.50
CA HIS A 274 1.68 -2.57 -14.98
C HIS A 274 2.84 -2.26 -15.93
N GLU A 275 2.71 -2.59 -17.21
CA GLU A 275 3.74 -2.34 -18.22
C GLU A 275 4.08 -0.86 -18.36
N GLN A 276 3.07 0.04 -18.29
CA GLN A 276 3.30 1.49 -18.27
C GLN A 276 4.06 1.92 -17.03
N GLY A 277 3.65 1.44 -15.84
CA GLY A 277 4.32 1.73 -14.58
C GLY A 277 5.76 1.23 -14.55
N LEU A 278 6.02 0.02 -15.05
CA LEU A 278 7.36 -0.57 -15.17
C LEU A 278 8.24 0.23 -16.14
N ALA A 279 7.70 0.61 -17.29
CA ALA A 279 8.43 1.41 -18.28
C ALA A 279 8.81 2.79 -17.70
N GLN A 280 7.88 3.46 -16.99
CA GLN A 280 8.19 4.73 -16.30
C GLN A 280 9.26 4.50 -15.22
N ALA A 281 9.08 3.49 -14.37
CA ALA A 281 10.00 3.20 -13.28
C ALA A 281 11.44 2.95 -13.80
N ARG A 282 11.60 2.13 -14.83
CA ARG A 282 12.91 1.87 -15.47
C ARG A 282 13.57 3.14 -16.02
N ARG A 283 12.79 4.07 -16.58
CA ARG A 283 13.31 5.37 -17.02
C ARG A 283 13.77 6.24 -15.86
N GLU A 284 13.14 6.11 -14.69
CA GLU A 284 13.44 6.92 -13.49
C GLU A 284 14.53 6.30 -12.60
N ILE A 285 14.87 5.02 -12.74
CA ILE A 285 15.92 4.35 -11.93
C ILE A 285 17.24 5.14 -11.88
N PRO A 286 17.79 5.70 -12.98
CA PRO A 286 19.03 6.47 -12.88
C PRO A 286 18.91 7.70 -11.96
N GLN A 287 17.77 8.38 -11.99
CA GLN A 287 17.50 9.55 -11.14
C GLN A 287 17.28 9.12 -9.68
N ILE A 288 16.61 8.00 -9.46
CA ILE A 288 16.41 7.39 -8.13
C ILE A 288 17.76 6.99 -7.54
N LYS A 289 18.64 6.35 -8.31
CA LYS A 289 19.99 6.01 -7.88
C LYS A 289 20.78 7.27 -7.48
N THR A 290 20.72 8.31 -8.30
CA THR A 290 21.34 9.61 -7.96
C THR A 290 20.79 10.17 -6.64
N PHE A 291 19.46 10.17 -6.45
CA PHE A 291 18.83 10.61 -5.21
C PHE A 291 19.28 9.76 -4.02
N LEU A 292 19.45 8.46 -4.18
CA LEU A 292 19.87 7.53 -3.12
C LEU A 292 21.39 7.52 -2.87
N GLY A 293 22.18 8.25 -3.67
CA GLY A 293 23.65 8.22 -3.60
C GLY A 293 24.25 6.87 -4.03
N LEU A 294 23.56 6.18 -4.96
CA LEU A 294 24.00 4.89 -5.53
C LEU A 294 24.68 5.10 -6.89
N PRO A 295 25.62 4.23 -7.27
CA PRO A 295 26.30 4.26 -8.58
C PRO A 295 25.34 3.93 -9.75
#